data_ce669457b15b64833b9892efdae13f0f
#
_entry.id   ce669457b15b64833b9892efdae13f0f
#
_cell.length_a   1.000
_cell.length_b   1.000
_cell.length_c   1.000
_cell.angle_alpha   90.00
_cell.angle_beta   90.00
_cell.angle_gamma   90.00
#
_symmetry.space_group_name_H-M   'P 1'
#
loop_
_entity.id
_entity.type
_entity.pdbx_description
1 polymer ?
#
loop_
_entity_poly.entity_id
_entity_poly.type
_entity_poly.pdbx_seq_one_letter_code
_entity_poly.pdbx_strand_id
1 'polypeptide(L)'
;MVEENELLATLKQFTGCDQLARLTRTVLLTEGSRYLAENAECFWLFDVYASHLSGIDGSKDWFTCLKLTSTNRSASVSIEDGNGRVFAKQMIEYTDFPLSAITLYGCWTGEFWVIMLTSEY
;
A
#
# COMPACT_ATOMS: atom_id res chain seq x y z
N MET A 1 1.28 19.82 0.38
CA MET A 1 1.68 18.52 0.95
C MET A 1 1.45 18.53 2.45
N VAL A 2 0.95 17.46 3.00
CA VAL A 2 0.68 17.34 4.43
C VAL A 2 2.00 17.07 5.17
N GLU A 3 2.15 17.62 6.37
CA GLU A 3 3.30 17.33 7.21
C GLU A 3 3.31 15.85 7.63
N GLU A 4 4.50 15.23 7.76
CA GLU A 4 4.62 13.82 8.07
C GLU A 4 3.91 13.43 9.37
N ASN A 5 4.10 14.20 10.46
CA ASN A 5 3.48 13.88 11.74
C ASN A 5 1.96 13.98 11.70
N GLU A 6 1.43 14.97 11.00
CA GLU A 6 -0.01 15.12 10.82
C GLU A 6 -0.57 13.98 9.98
N LEU A 7 0.14 13.60 8.92
CA LEU A 7 -0.27 12.50 8.06
C LEU A 7 -0.32 11.19 8.85
N LEU A 8 0.75 10.88 9.60
CA LEU A 8 0.79 9.66 10.41
C LEU A 8 -0.32 9.62 11.44
N ALA A 9 -0.57 10.75 12.13
CA ALA A 9 -1.63 10.82 13.13
C ALA A 9 -3.01 10.58 12.50
N THR A 10 -3.26 11.14 11.33
CA THR A 10 -4.53 10.97 10.64
C THR A 10 -4.71 9.55 10.13
N LEU A 11 -3.65 8.93 9.60
CA LEU A 11 -3.73 7.55 9.11
C LEU A 11 -4.13 6.56 10.22
N LYS A 12 -3.71 6.80 11.46
CA LYS A 12 -4.06 5.94 12.60
C LYS A 12 -5.55 5.98 12.94
N GLN A 13 -6.28 6.99 12.47
CA GLN A 13 -7.70 7.11 12.73
C GLN A 13 -8.55 6.18 11.86
N PHE A 14 -8.00 5.66 10.76
CA PHE A 14 -8.69 4.70 9.92
C PHE A 14 -8.57 3.31 10.55
N THR A 15 -9.67 2.79 11.09
CA THR A 15 -9.68 1.51 11.82
C THR A 15 -10.65 0.49 11.25
N GLY A 16 -11.29 0.80 10.14
CA GLY A 16 -12.19 -0.07 9.43
C GLY A 16 -12.52 0.59 8.11
N CYS A 17 -13.38 -0.03 7.31
CA CYS A 17 -13.72 0.52 6.02
C CYS A 17 -15.13 0.13 5.62
N ASP A 18 -15.99 1.13 5.39
CA ASP A 18 -17.35 0.94 4.93
C ASP A 18 -17.47 1.05 3.42
N GLN A 19 -16.51 1.71 2.77
CA GLN A 19 -16.53 1.93 1.33
C GLN A 19 -15.17 1.62 0.71
N LEU A 20 -15.22 0.96 -0.45
CA LEU A 20 -14.05 0.63 -1.23
C LEU A 20 -14.06 1.41 -2.54
N ALA A 21 -12.90 1.91 -2.95
CA ALA A 21 -12.74 2.61 -4.21
C ALA A 21 -11.94 1.73 -5.17
N ARG A 22 -12.35 1.70 -6.43
CA ARG A 22 -11.68 0.89 -7.45
C ARG A 22 -10.41 1.59 -7.92
N LEU A 23 -9.28 0.91 -7.85
CA LEU A 23 -8.02 1.36 -8.43
C LEU A 23 -7.81 0.76 -9.81
N THR A 24 -7.93 -0.56 -9.90
CA THR A 24 -7.83 -1.30 -11.15
C THR A 24 -9.00 -2.26 -11.25
N ARG A 25 -9.02 -3.06 -12.31
CA ARG A 25 -10.08 -4.05 -12.53
C ARG A 25 -10.20 -5.05 -11.37
N THR A 26 -9.07 -5.38 -10.73
CA THR A 26 -9.02 -6.42 -9.68
C THR A 26 -8.53 -5.89 -8.35
N VAL A 27 -8.23 -4.60 -8.23
CA VAL A 27 -7.68 -4.01 -7.00
C VAL A 27 -8.56 -2.87 -6.51
N LEU A 28 -8.95 -2.96 -5.23
CA LEU A 28 -9.73 -1.95 -4.56
C LEU A 28 -8.91 -1.32 -3.44
N LEU A 29 -9.19 -0.06 -3.13
CA LEU A 29 -8.57 0.69 -2.04
C LEU A 29 -9.57 0.92 -0.93
N THR A 30 -9.13 0.78 0.32
CA THR A 30 -9.90 1.19 1.49
C THR A 30 -9.94 2.73 1.57
N GLU A 31 -10.79 3.26 2.44
CA GLU A 31 -10.85 4.70 2.69
C GLU A 31 -9.50 5.24 3.15
N GLY A 32 -8.81 4.52 4.05
CA GLY A 32 -7.49 4.93 4.52
C GLY A 32 -6.43 4.91 3.44
N SER A 33 -6.42 3.89 2.59
CA SER A 33 -5.52 3.82 1.45
C SER A 33 -5.76 4.98 0.49
N ARG A 34 -7.01 5.26 0.19
CA ARG A 34 -7.37 6.37 -0.70
C ARG A 34 -6.93 7.71 -0.10
N TYR A 35 -7.15 7.89 1.21
CA TYR A 35 -6.71 9.09 1.91
C TYR A 35 -5.19 9.28 1.77
N LEU A 36 -4.43 8.22 1.99
CA LEU A 36 -2.97 8.26 1.84
C LEU A 36 -2.58 8.63 0.41
N ALA A 37 -3.19 7.98 -0.58
CA ALA A 37 -2.88 8.22 -1.99
C ALA A 37 -3.11 9.67 -2.39
N GLU A 38 -4.22 10.25 -1.94
CA GLU A 38 -4.59 11.63 -2.25
C GLU A 38 -3.72 12.65 -1.51
N ASN A 39 -3.50 12.44 -0.22
CA ASN A 39 -2.84 13.44 0.63
C ASN A 39 -1.32 13.38 0.59
N ALA A 40 -0.74 12.24 0.29
CA ALA A 40 0.69 12.11 0.04
C ALA A 40 1.03 12.16 -1.45
N GLU A 41 0.04 12.35 -2.30
CA GLU A 41 0.19 12.38 -3.75
C GLU A 41 0.94 11.15 -4.26
N CYS A 42 0.55 9.97 -3.78
CA CYS A 42 1.27 8.74 -4.03
C CYS A 42 0.42 7.63 -4.66
N PHE A 43 -0.49 7.97 -5.59
CA PHE A 43 -1.20 6.94 -6.36
C PHE A 43 -0.22 6.00 -7.07
N TRP A 44 0.95 6.50 -7.44
CA TRP A 44 2.00 5.69 -8.06
C TRP A 44 2.39 4.48 -7.20
N LEU A 45 2.40 4.64 -5.86
CA LEU A 45 2.74 3.54 -4.96
C LEU A 45 1.69 2.44 -5.03
N PHE A 46 0.41 2.83 -5.07
CA PHE A 46 -0.69 1.87 -5.18
C PHE A 46 -0.70 1.20 -6.56
N ASP A 47 -0.33 1.93 -7.61
CA ASP A 47 -0.19 1.34 -8.95
C ASP A 47 0.95 0.32 -8.99
N VAL A 48 2.07 0.62 -8.33
CA VAL A 48 3.18 -0.33 -8.19
C VAL A 48 2.70 -1.60 -7.47
N TYR A 49 2.02 -1.43 -6.34
CA TYR A 49 1.50 -2.56 -5.59
C TYR A 49 0.52 -3.40 -6.44
N ALA A 50 -0.42 -2.74 -7.09
CA ALA A 50 -1.41 -3.40 -7.93
C ALA A 50 -0.76 -4.18 -9.08
N SER A 51 0.29 -3.62 -9.69
CA SER A 51 0.98 -4.29 -10.78
C SER A 51 1.64 -5.61 -10.35
N HIS A 52 2.18 -5.65 -9.13
CA HIS A 52 2.76 -6.87 -8.58
C HIS A 52 1.69 -7.84 -8.11
N LEU A 53 0.60 -7.35 -7.52
CA LEU A 53 -0.51 -8.19 -7.07
C LEU A 53 -1.15 -8.96 -8.23
N SER A 54 -1.18 -8.37 -9.42
CA SER A 54 -1.74 -9.03 -10.60
C SER A 54 -1.00 -10.31 -10.98
N GLY A 55 0.25 -10.47 -10.53
CA GLY A 55 1.05 -11.66 -10.76
C GLY A 55 1.03 -12.68 -9.61
N ILE A 56 0.28 -12.40 -8.54
CA ILE A 56 0.21 -13.27 -7.37
C ILE A 56 -1.12 -14.01 -7.37
N ASP A 57 -1.07 -15.33 -7.16
CA ASP A 57 -2.28 -16.15 -7.04
C ASP A 57 -2.87 -15.98 -5.65
N GLY A 58 -3.92 -15.18 -5.54
CA GLY A 58 -4.58 -14.89 -4.27
C GLY A 58 -5.21 -16.10 -3.59
N SER A 59 -5.54 -17.15 -4.34
CA SER A 59 -6.08 -18.37 -3.76
C SER A 59 -5.03 -19.15 -2.97
N LYS A 60 -3.77 -18.93 -3.25
CA LYS A 60 -2.63 -19.55 -2.53
C LYS A 60 -2.01 -18.58 -1.53
N ASP A 61 -1.86 -17.32 -1.92
CA ASP A 61 -1.20 -16.29 -1.13
C ASP A 61 -2.18 -15.14 -0.91
N TRP A 62 -3.18 -15.33 -0.06
CA TRP A 62 -4.26 -14.38 0.15
C TRP A 62 -3.84 -13.12 0.91
N PHE A 63 -2.70 -13.13 1.56
CA PHE A 63 -2.19 -11.99 2.34
C PHE A 63 -0.83 -11.56 1.82
N THR A 64 -0.70 -10.27 1.56
CA THR A 64 0.57 -9.67 1.17
C THR A 64 0.84 -8.42 2.00
N CYS A 65 2.12 -8.04 2.05
CA CYS A 65 2.57 -6.88 2.82
C CYS A 65 3.57 -6.11 1.97
N LEU A 66 3.26 -4.84 1.70
CA LEU A 66 4.19 -3.94 1.03
C LEU A 66 4.89 -3.10 2.08
N LYS A 67 6.21 -3.03 2.01
CA LYS A 67 7.04 -2.17 2.87
C LYS A 67 7.81 -1.20 2.00
N LEU A 68 7.65 0.08 2.26
CA LEU A 68 8.41 1.13 1.61
C LEU A 68 9.29 1.82 2.65
N THR A 69 10.55 2.02 2.30
CA THR A 69 11.47 2.88 3.06
C THR A 69 12.05 3.92 2.12
N SER A 70 12.08 5.16 2.58
CA SER A 70 12.54 6.31 1.79
C SER A 70 13.74 6.96 2.43
N THR A 71 14.78 7.22 1.65
CA THR A 71 16.02 7.87 2.11
C THR A 71 16.59 8.72 0.98
N ASN A 72 16.90 10.00 1.27
CA ASN A 72 17.54 10.91 0.31
C ASN A 72 16.81 10.95 -1.06
N ARG A 73 15.47 11.07 -1.02
CA ARG A 73 14.62 11.17 -2.21
C ARG A 73 14.62 9.93 -3.10
N SER A 74 15.06 8.80 -2.56
CA SER A 74 14.87 7.52 -3.19
C SER A 74 14.08 6.62 -2.27
N ALA A 75 13.48 5.56 -2.79
CA ALA A 75 12.70 4.64 -2.00
C ALA A 75 12.97 3.20 -2.42
N SER A 76 12.83 2.30 -1.46
CA SER A 76 12.89 0.87 -1.68
C SER A 76 11.53 0.28 -1.31
N VAL A 77 10.97 -0.51 -2.20
CA VAL A 77 9.68 -1.18 -2.01
C VAL A 77 9.90 -2.67 -2.03
N SER A 78 9.37 -3.38 -1.04
CA SER A 78 9.33 -4.84 -1.06
C SER A 78 7.91 -5.32 -0.81
N ILE A 79 7.53 -6.41 -1.48
CA ILE A 79 6.22 -7.04 -1.31
C ILE A 79 6.49 -8.47 -0.89
N GLU A 80 5.93 -8.87 0.25
CA GLU A 80 6.18 -10.15 0.87
C GLU A 80 4.89 -10.76 1.41
N ASP A 81 4.97 -12.03 1.85
CA ASP A 81 3.82 -12.75 2.40
C ASP A 81 3.62 -12.53 3.91
N GLY A 82 4.45 -11.69 4.53
CA GLY A 82 4.42 -11.46 5.97
C GLY A 82 5.22 -12.49 6.78
N ASN A 83 5.73 -13.54 6.16
CA ASN A 83 6.50 -14.60 6.80
C ASN A 83 7.93 -14.72 6.26
N GLY A 84 8.39 -13.68 5.59
CA GLY A 84 9.76 -13.62 5.06
C GLY A 84 9.91 -14.00 3.60
N ARG A 85 8.88 -14.54 2.96
CA ARG A 85 8.93 -14.81 1.52
C ARG A 85 8.66 -13.53 0.75
N VAL A 86 9.63 -13.12 -0.07
CA VAL A 86 9.54 -11.89 -0.86
C VAL A 86 9.06 -12.23 -2.27
N PHE A 87 7.96 -11.60 -2.69
CA PHE A 87 7.43 -11.74 -4.05
C PHE A 87 8.13 -10.81 -5.03
N ALA A 88 8.45 -9.58 -4.59
CA ALA A 88 9.02 -8.57 -5.47
C ALA A 88 9.75 -7.50 -4.67
N LYS A 89 10.76 -6.89 -5.31
CA LYS A 89 11.46 -5.72 -4.81
C LYS A 89 11.60 -4.73 -5.95
N GLN A 90 11.46 -3.44 -5.62
CA GLN A 90 11.57 -2.39 -6.61
C GLN A 90 12.23 -1.16 -6.00
N MET A 91 13.19 -0.57 -6.72
CA MET A 91 13.80 0.69 -6.34
C MET A 91 13.12 1.84 -7.06
N ILE A 92 12.84 2.90 -6.33
CA ILE A 92 12.33 4.15 -6.88
C ILE A 92 13.49 5.15 -6.78
N GLU A 93 14.09 5.50 -7.91
CA GLU A 93 15.30 6.33 -7.93
C GLU A 93 15.04 7.76 -7.43
N TYR A 94 13.83 8.27 -7.67
CA TYR A 94 13.47 9.62 -7.25
C TYR A 94 12.02 9.65 -6.77
N THR A 95 11.81 10.18 -5.56
CA THR A 95 10.47 10.38 -5.01
C THR A 95 10.50 11.50 -3.97
N ASP A 96 9.39 12.22 -3.88
CA ASP A 96 9.13 13.20 -2.83
C ASP A 96 8.16 12.65 -1.78
N PHE A 97 8.05 11.33 -1.66
CA PHE A 97 7.17 10.68 -0.70
C PHE A 97 7.43 11.22 0.71
N PRO A 98 6.38 11.71 1.41
CA PRO A 98 6.57 12.48 2.65
C PRO A 98 6.93 11.64 3.87
N LEU A 99 6.75 10.33 3.83
CA LEU A 99 7.02 9.46 4.98
C LEU A 99 8.35 8.74 4.78
N SER A 100 9.09 8.53 5.89
CA SER A 100 10.34 7.77 5.85
C SER A 100 10.09 6.27 5.65
N ALA A 101 8.93 5.79 6.07
CA ALA A 101 8.54 4.39 5.89
C ALA A 101 7.03 4.27 5.95
N ILE A 102 6.49 3.29 5.24
CA ILE A 102 5.10 2.89 5.38
C ILE A 102 4.94 1.42 5.06
N THR A 103 3.96 0.79 5.71
CA THR A 103 3.56 -0.58 5.44
C THR A 103 2.09 -0.57 5.02
N LEU A 104 1.80 -1.30 3.95
CA LEU A 104 0.43 -1.51 3.45
C LEU A 104 0.17 -3.01 3.37
N TYR A 105 -1.08 -3.41 3.60
CA TYR A 105 -1.50 -4.79 3.42
C TYR A 105 -2.34 -4.92 2.16
N GLY A 106 -2.18 -6.02 1.46
CA GLY A 106 -3.01 -6.39 0.32
C GLY A 106 -3.61 -7.76 0.58
N CYS A 107 -4.93 -7.83 0.70
CA CYS A 107 -5.64 -9.05 1.04
C CYS A 107 -6.57 -9.47 -0.10
N TRP A 108 -6.55 -10.76 -0.43
CA TRP A 108 -7.42 -11.34 -1.45
C TRP A 108 -8.75 -11.74 -0.83
N THR A 109 -9.85 -11.27 -1.43
CA THR A 109 -11.19 -11.53 -0.91
C THR A 109 -11.84 -12.78 -1.52
N GLY A 110 -11.21 -13.38 -2.51
CA GLY A 110 -11.80 -14.42 -3.37
C GLY A 110 -12.17 -13.86 -4.74
N GLU A 111 -12.22 -12.55 -4.88
CA GLU A 111 -12.59 -11.88 -6.12
C GLU A 111 -11.69 -10.68 -6.43
N PHE A 112 -11.30 -9.93 -5.39
CA PHE A 112 -10.48 -8.72 -5.53
C PHE A 112 -9.33 -8.71 -4.55
N TRP A 113 -8.28 -7.97 -4.89
CA TRP A 113 -7.27 -7.54 -3.93
C TRP A 113 -7.75 -6.23 -3.29
N VAL A 114 -7.66 -6.15 -1.97
CA VAL A 114 -7.95 -4.92 -1.23
C VAL A 114 -6.68 -4.44 -0.57
N ILE A 115 -6.22 -3.24 -0.95
CA ILE A 115 -5.07 -2.61 -0.33
C ILE A 115 -5.56 -1.72 0.81
N MET A 116 -4.98 -1.90 1.99
CA MET A 116 -5.42 -1.24 3.21
C MET A 116 -4.24 -0.77 4.05
N LEU A 117 -4.49 0.19 4.91
CA LEU A 117 -3.55 0.57 5.96
C LEU A 117 -3.49 -0.54 7.01
N THR A 118 -2.35 -0.63 7.72
CA THR A 118 -2.22 -1.64 8.77
C THR A 118 -3.26 -1.47 9.88
N SER A 119 -3.69 -0.23 10.13
CA SER A 119 -4.73 0.06 11.13
C SER A 119 -6.13 -0.40 10.70
N GLU A 120 -6.33 -0.69 9.43
CA GLU A 120 -7.62 -1.14 8.90
C GLU A 120 -7.74 -2.67 8.82
N TYR A 121 -6.67 -3.37 9.12
CA TYR A 121 -6.64 -4.83 9.04
C TYR A 121 -7.47 -5.50 10.21
#